data_2becb5e52340c22712d30e23a2d99488
#
_entry.id   2becb5e52340c22712d30e23a2d99488
#
_cell.length_a   1.000
_cell.length_b   1.000
_cell.length_c   1.000
_cell.angle_alpha   90.00
_cell.angle_beta   90.00
_cell.angle_gamma   90.00
#
_symmetry.space_group_name_H-M   'P 1'
#
loop_
_entity.id
_entity.type
_entity.pdbx_description
1 polymer ?
#
loop_
_entity_poly.entity_id
_entity_poly.type
_entity_poly.pdbx_seq_one_letter_code
_entity_poly.pdbx_strand_id
1 'polypeptide(L)'
;MSCIRQAPRGGTNGLVSLFAIYNEILEQYPQHLPALKRGYPLYARKEQGDAESTKKLGQVQHTRIPVFAWHERRMSAWLNLQLAELAATVSGNAYSPREKEALECVEAIANQPDLELTFKQRPGDVLFVNNLAVMH
;
A
#
# COMPACT_ATOMS: atom_id res chain seq x y z
N MET A 1 0.60 1.86 -16.52
CA MET A 1 -0.71 1.33 -16.97
C MET A 1 -1.17 2.13 -18.18
N SER A 2 -1.66 1.50 -19.23
CA SER A 2 -2.18 2.18 -20.42
C SER A 2 -3.66 1.85 -20.61
N CYS A 3 -4.46 2.84 -21.00
CA CYS A 3 -5.88 2.67 -21.28
C CYS A 3 -6.10 2.38 -22.76
N ILE A 4 -6.45 1.15 -23.09
CA ILE A 4 -6.79 0.76 -24.47
C ILE A 4 -8.24 1.12 -24.75
N ARG A 5 -9.15 0.83 -23.80
CA ARG A 5 -10.58 1.10 -23.89
C ARG A 5 -11.15 1.32 -22.48
N GLN A 6 -12.05 2.28 -22.35
CA GLN A 6 -12.77 2.50 -21.10
C GLN A 6 -13.81 1.39 -20.85
N ALA A 7 -13.93 1.00 -19.58
CA ALA A 7 -15.04 0.15 -19.16
C ALA A 7 -16.36 0.96 -19.20
N PRO A 8 -17.49 0.34 -19.60
CA PRO A 8 -18.80 1.00 -19.59
C PRO A 8 -19.23 1.44 -18.19
N ARG A 9 -18.80 0.70 -17.16
CA ARG A 9 -19.03 1.02 -15.74
C ARG A 9 -17.73 0.84 -14.97
N GLY A 10 -17.49 1.68 -13.95
CA GLY A 10 -16.25 1.68 -13.17
C GLY A 10 -15.06 2.26 -13.95
N GLY A 11 -13.84 1.82 -13.62
CA GLY A 11 -12.60 2.29 -14.24
C GLY A 11 -12.16 3.67 -13.79
N THR A 12 -12.68 4.15 -12.66
CA THR A 12 -12.15 5.33 -11.96
C THR A 12 -10.87 4.91 -11.23
N ASN A 13 -9.83 5.70 -11.38
CA ASN A 13 -8.60 5.55 -10.60
C ASN A 13 -8.65 6.53 -9.44
N GLY A 14 -8.23 6.07 -8.26
CA GLY A 14 -7.97 6.92 -7.11
C GLY A 14 -6.47 6.95 -6.84
N LEU A 15 -5.91 8.13 -6.63
CA LEU A 15 -4.52 8.30 -6.24
C LEU A 15 -4.45 9.13 -4.96
N VAL A 16 -3.67 8.68 -4.00
CA VAL A 16 -3.40 9.45 -2.77
C VAL A 16 -1.91 9.50 -2.48
N SER A 17 -1.44 10.67 -2.04
CA SER A 17 -0.03 10.83 -1.64
C SER A 17 0.23 10.11 -0.31
N LEU A 18 1.16 9.15 -0.31
CA LEU A 18 1.63 8.51 0.92
C LEU A 18 2.30 9.50 1.88
N PHE A 19 2.86 10.59 1.35
CA PHE A 19 3.44 11.66 2.16
C PHE A 19 2.37 12.53 2.83
N ALA A 20 1.23 12.77 2.14
CA ALA A 20 0.09 13.44 2.75
C ALA A 20 -0.51 12.59 3.88
N ILE A 21 -0.68 11.28 3.65
CA ILE A 21 -1.12 10.34 4.70
C ILE A 21 -0.16 10.38 5.89
N TYR A 22 1.16 10.37 5.65
CA TYR A 22 2.14 10.45 6.74
C TYR A 22 2.00 11.72 7.56
N ASN A 23 1.85 12.88 6.90
CA ASN A 23 1.70 14.16 7.58
C ASN A 23 0.43 14.21 8.41
N GLU A 24 -0.68 13.70 7.89
CA GLU A 24 -1.95 13.61 8.60
C GLU A 24 -1.82 12.72 9.86
N ILE A 25 -1.16 11.56 9.73
CA ILE A 25 -0.90 10.68 10.87
C ILE A 25 0.02 11.36 11.89
N LEU A 26 1.07 12.05 11.42
CA LEU A 26 2.01 12.74 12.31
C LEU A 26 1.31 13.81 13.14
N GLU A 27 0.37 14.54 12.54
CA GLU A 27 -0.33 15.65 13.17
C GLU A 27 -1.46 15.18 14.09
N GLN A 28 -2.29 14.24 13.62
CA GLN A 28 -3.55 13.90 14.31
C GLN A 28 -3.51 12.54 15.02
N TYR A 29 -2.68 11.60 14.55
CA TYR A 29 -2.66 10.22 15.04
C TYR A 29 -1.25 9.68 15.30
N PRO A 30 -0.34 10.46 15.96
CA PRO A 30 1.08 10.10 16.07
C PRO A 30 1.33 8.77 16.79
N GLN A 31 0.37 8.29 17.59
CA GLN A 31 0.45 7.01 18.30
C GLN A 31 0.55 5.79 17.35
N HIS A 32 0.14 5.92 16.08
CA HIS A 32 0.20 4.84 15.10
C HIS A 32 1.57 4.74 14.39
N LEU A 33 2.38 5.80 14.39
CA LEU A 33 3.68 5.83 13.72
C LEU A 33 4.65 4.71 14.14
N PRO A 34 4.75 4.31 15.43
CA PRO A 34 5.63 3.23 15.82
C PRO A 34 5.28 1.89 15.17
N ALA A 35 3.99 1.57 15.00
CA ALA A 35 3.55 0.35 14.33
C ALA A 35 3.85 0.41 12.81
N LEU A 36 3.55 1.54 12.17
CA LEU A 36 3.77 1.76 10.74
C LEU A 36 5.27 1.77 10.37
N LYS A 37 6.13 2.30 11.24
CA LYS A 37 7.60 2.28 11.06
C LYS A 37 8.21 0.90 11.31
N ARG A 38 7.67 0.11 12.25
CA ARG A 38 8.06 -1.29 12.44
C ARG A 38 7.65 -2.15 11.25
N GLY A 39 6.57 -1.78 10.58
CA GLY A 39 6.06 -2.40 9.37
C GLY A 39 5.30 -3.69 9.61
N TYR A 40 4.99 -4.36 8.50
CA TYR A 40 4.12 -5.54 8.44
C TYR A 40 4.77 -6.65 7.63
N PRO A 41 4.57 -7.92 7.99
CA PRO A 41 4.94 -9.02 7.13
C PRO A 41 4.07 -8.97 5.86
N LEU A 42 4.64 -9.38 4.75
CA LEU A 42 3.94 -9.41 3.48
C LEU A 42 3.77 -10.82 2.95
N TYR A 43 2.68 -11.02 2.26
CA TYR A 43 2.48 -12.21 1.45
C TYR A 43 3.01 -11.97 0.03
N ALA A 44 4.08 -12.70 -0.33
CA ALA A 44 4.60 -12.65 -1.68
C ALA A 44 3.71 -13.50 -2.60
N ARG A 45 3.00 -12.86 -3.55
CA ARG A 45 2.25 -13.58 -4.57
C ARG A 45 3.20 -14.24 -5.57
N LYS A 46 2.81 -15.40 -6.05
CA LYS A 46 3.51 -16.09 -7.13
C LYS A 46 3.19 -15.36 -8.45
N GLU A 47 4.13 -14.59 -8.98
CA GLU A 47 4.01 -14.10 -10.34
C GLU A 47 4.43 -15.20 -11.31
N GLN A 48 3.66 -15.40 -12.39
CA GLN A 48 3.99 -16.35 -13.43
C GLN A 48 5.16 -15.81 -14.26
N GLY A 49 6.32 -16.44 -14.17
CA GLY A 49 7.40 -16.11 -15.12
C GLY A 49 8.78 -16.66 -14.81
N ASP A 50 9.24 -16.74 -13.58
CA ASP A 50 10.62 -17.12 -13.29
C ASP A 50 10.71 -18.39 -12.43
N ALA A 51 11.31 -19.43 -13.00
CA ALA A 51 11.43 -20.76 -12.37
C ALA A 51 12.29 -20.77 -11.09
N GLU A 52 13.18 -19.78 -10.90
CA GLU A 52 14.10 -19.72 -9.77
C GLU A 52 13.57 -18.86 -8.61
N SER A 53 12.75 -17.85 -8.89
CA SER A 53 12.02 -17.07 -7.89
C SER A 53 10.79 -17.82 -7.35
N THR A 54 10.35 -18.89 -8.03
CA THR A 54 9.15 -19.67 -7.68
C THR A 54 9.24 -20.43 -6.37
N LYS A 55 10.43 -20.66 -5.81
CA LYS A 55 10.57 -21.36 -4.51
C LYS A 55 10.21 -20.52 -3.29
N LYS A 56 10.18 -19.18 -3.41
CA LYS A 56 9.85 -18.25 -2.31
C LYS A 56 8.49 -17.57 -2.45
N LEU A 57 7.86 -17.71 -3.61
CA LEU A 57 6.58 -17.07 -3.95
C LEU A 57 5.42 -17.93 -3.44
N GLY A 58 4.49 -17.30 -2.76
CA GLY A 58 3.37 -17.96 -2.09
C GLY A 58 3.63 -18.26 -0.61
N GLN A 59 4.69 -17.70 -0.03
CA GLN A 59 5.00 -17.78 1.39
C GLN A 59 4.92 -16.41 2.05
N VAL A 60 4.51 -16.40 3.32
CA VAL A 60 4.60 -15.21 4.15
C VAL A 60 6.07 -14.87 4.36
N GLN A 61 6.47 -13.67 3.97
CA GLN A 61 7.82 -13.20 4.29
C GLN A 61 7.86 -12.85 5.78
N HIS A 62 8.81 -13.43 6.48
CA HIS A 62 9.02 -13.14 7.91
C HIS A 62 9.62 -11.76 8.15
N THR A 63 10.18 -11.13 7.11
CA THR A 63 10.70 -9.76 7.19
C THR A 63 9.54 -8.77 7.16
N ARG A 64 9.52 -7.91 8.16
CA ARG A 64 8.54 -6.82 8.21
C ARG A 64 9.01 -5.68 7.33
N ILE A 65 8.12 -5.16 6.51
CA ILE A 65 8.39 -4.02 5.64
C ILE A 65 7.75 -2.78 6.24
N PRO A 66 8.55 -1.73 6.57
CA PRO A 66 8.01 -0.47 7.06
C PRO A 66 7.05 0.17 6.05
N VAL A 67 5.94 0.71 6.53
CA VAL A 67 5.05 1.53 5.69
C VAL A 67 5.75 2.83 5.31
N PHE A 68 6.47 3.42 6.25
CA PHE A 68 7.26 4.64 6.05
C PHE A 68 8.71 4.39 6.44
N ALA A 69 9.62 4.65 5.53
CA ALA A 69 11.05 4.50 5.70
C ALA A 69 11.82 5.76 5.27
N TRP A 70 12.95 6.02 5.90
CA TRP A 70 13.83 7.13 5.55
C TRP A 70 15.20 6.61 5.16
N HIS A 71 15.71 7.11 4.04
CA HIS A 71 17.07 6.92 3.60
C HIS A 71 17.64 8.27 3.15
N GLU A 72 18.78 8.70 3.71
CA GLU A 72 19.43 9.98 3.37
C GLU A 72 18.47 11.18 3.34
N ARG A 73 17.61 11.33 4.36
CA ARG A 73 16.60 12.40 4.50
C ARG A 73 15.47 12.34 3.45
N ARG A 74 15.41 11.30 2.65
CA ARG A 74 14.28 11.05 1.72
C ARG A 74 13.35 10.02 2.32
N MET A 75 12.07 10.34 2.35
CA MET A 75 11.05 9.39 2.74
C MET A 75 10.63 8.56 1.52
N SER A 76 10.48 7.28 1.74
CA SER A 76 9.77 6.38 0.87
C SER A 76 8.65 5.73 1.67
N ALA A 77 7.56 5.42 1.02
CA ALA A 77 6.46 4.74 1.66
C ALA A 77 5.97 3.60 0.76
N TRP A 78 5.56 2.50 1.38
CA TRP A 78 4.99 1.38 0.67
C TRP A 78 3.97 0.66 1.55
N LEU A 79 2.78 0.45 1.00
CA LEU A 79 1.74 -0.34 1.65
C LEU A 79 0.86 -1.00 0.60
N ASN A 80 0.60 -2.29 0.80
CA ASN A 80 -0.47 -3.02 0.14
C ASN A 80 -1.29 -3.71 1.23
N LEU A 81 -2.44 -3.12 1.55
CA LEU A 81 -3.32 -3.59 2.62
C LEU A 81 -3.75 -5.04 2.41
N GLN A 82 -4.11 -5.40 1.19
CA GLN A 82 -4.56 -6.76 0.86
C GLN A 82 -3.45 -7.79 1.09
N LEU A 83 -2.20 -7.48 0.73
CA LEU A 83 -1.06 -8.38 0.95
C LEU A 83 -0.69 -8.47 2.43
N ALA A 84 -0.85 -7.38 3.19
CA ALA A 84 -0.65 -7.38 4.62
C ALA A 84 -1.70 -8.27 5.33
N GLU A 85 -2.98 -8.09 5.03
CA GLU A 85 -4.07 -8.90 5.58
C GLU A 85 -3.94 -10.39 5.21
N LEU A 86 -3.58 -10.66 3.96
CA LEU A 86 -3.34 -12.04 3.50
C LEU A 86 -2.18 -12.68 4.26
N ALA A 87 -1.11 -11.93 4.53
CA ALA A 87 0.01 -12.42 5.33
C ALA A 87 -0.41 -12.81 6.75
N ALA A 88 -1.23 -11.99 7.41
CA ALA A 88 -1.76 -12.29 8.73
C ALA A 88 -2.63 -13.56 8.72
N THR A 89 -3.50 -13.69 7.72
CA THR A 89 -4.39 -14.85 7.58
C THR A 89 -3.62 -16.14 7.33
N VAL A 90 -2.68 -16.14 6.39
CA VAL A 90 -1.92 -17.34 5.98
C VAL A 90 -0.93 -17.79 7.05
N SER A 91 -0.32 -16.84 7.79
CA SER A 91 0.61 -17.16 8.86
C SER A 91 -0.09 -17.66 10.15
N GLY A 92 -1.38 -17.46 10.27
CA GLY A 92 -2.13 -17.66 11.51
C GLY A 92 -1.76 -16.66 12.63
N ASN A 93 -0.93 -15.67 12.32
CA ASN A 93 -0.49 -14.62 13.24
C ASN A 93 -1.31 -13.35 13.01
N ALA A 94 -2.38 -13.19 13.76
CA ALA A 94 -3.15 -11.98 13.74
C ALA A 94 -2.29 -10.78 14.18
N TYR A 95 -2.50 -9.63 13.54
CA TYR A 95 -1.91 -8.37 14.00
C TYR A 95 -2.42 -8.02 15.39
N SER A 96 -1.55 -7.45 16.21
CA SER A 96 -1.97 -6.87 17.48
C SER A 96 -3.03 -5.77 17.24
N PRO A 97 -3.90 -5.49 18.22
CA PRO A 97 -4.91 -4.43 18.08
C PRO A 97 -4.31 -3.09 17.60
N ARG A 98 -3.16 -2.71 18.13
CA ARG A 98 -2.46 -1.48 17.73
C ARG A 98 -1.98 -1.48 16.28
N GLU A 99 -1.54 -2.64 15.78
CA GLU A 99 -1.12 -2.78 14.38
C GLU A 99 -2.32 -2.70 13.44
N LYS A 100 -3.43 -3.31 13.83
CA LYS A 100 -4.67 -3.27 13.08
C LYS A 100 -5.24 -1.85 13.02
N GLU A 101 -5.38 -1.18 14.17
CA GLU A 101 -5.81 0.21 14.27
C GLU A 101 -4.96 1.15 13.41
N ALA A 102 -3.63 0.92 13.35
CA ALA A 102 -2.74 1.72 12.52
C ALA A 102 -2.99 1.52 11.01
N LEU A 103 -3.29 0.30 10.55
CA LEU A 103 -3.68 0.05 9.16
C LEU A 103 -5.05 0.65 8.83
N GLU A 104 -6.03 0.49 9.71
CA GLU A 104 -7.36 1.09 9.58
C GLU A 104 -7.29 2.62 9.52
N CYS A 105 -6.39 3.24 10.30
CA CYS A 105 -6.13 4.67 10.26
C CYS A 105 -5.57 5.11 8.89
N VAL A 106 -4.59 4.38 8.34
CA VAL A 106 -4.06 4.66 6.98
C VAL A 106 -5.17 4.56 5.94
N GLU A 107 -5.98 3.51 5.99
CA GLU A 107 -7.09 3.30 5.05
C GLU A 107 -8.14 4.42 5.16
N ALA A 108 -8.52 4.80 6.38
CA ALA A 108 -9.48 5.87 6.62
C ALA A 108 -8.99 7.22 6.06
N ILE A 109 -7.70 7.54 6.24
CA ILE A 109 -7.10 8.77 5.70
C ILE A 109 -7.00 8.69 4.16
N ALA A 110 -6.60 7.54 3.62
CA ALA A 110 -6.49 7.35 2.17
C ALA A 110 -7.82 7.54 1.42
N ASN A 111 -8.93 7.25 2.09
CA ASN A 111 -10.28 7.41 1.53
C ASN A 111 -10.89 8.79 1.79
N GLN A 112 -10.13 9.76 2.32
CA GLN A 112 -10.63 11.13 2.49
C GLN A 112 -10.73 11.85 1.14
N PRO A 113 -11.91 12.41 0.78
CA PRO A 113 -12.12 13.05 -0.51
C PRO A 113 -11.16 14.22 -0.80
N ASP A 114 -10.68 14.89 0.25
CA ASP A 114 -9.76 16.04 0.14
C ASP A 114 -8.32 15.61 -0.16
N LEU A 115 -7.98 14.35 0.07
CA LEU A 115 -6.65 13.79 -0.18
C LEU A 115 -6.60 12.91 -1.42
N GLU A 116 -7.72 12.38 -1.87
CA GLU A 116 -7.81 11.48 -3.02
C GLU A 116 -8.02 12.27 -4.32
N LEU A 117 -7.12 12.06 -5.28
CA LEU A 117 -7.30 12.50 -6.66
C LEU A 117 -7.98 11.38 -7.46
N THR A 118 -9.22 11.60 -7.86
CA THR A 118 -9.97 10.65 -8.68
C THR A 118 -10.05 11.12 -10.14
N PHE A 119 -9.84 10.18 -11.07
CA PHE A 119 -9.95 10.44 -12.50
C PHE A 119 -10.23 9.17 -13.30
N LYS A 120 -10.69 9.37 -14.54
CA LYS A 120 -10.92 8.28 -15.49
C LYS A 120 -10.01 8.46 -16.69
N GLN A 121 -9.16 7.45 -16.97
CA GLN A 121 -8.29 7.47 -18.14
C GLN A 121 -9.11 7.41 -19.43
N ARG A 122 -8.68 8.13 -20.46
CA ARG A 122 -9.22 8.05 -21.82
C ARG A 122 -8.45 7.01 -22.63
N PRO A 123 -9.03 6.42 -23.69
CA PRO A 123 -8.28 5.58 -24.61
C PRO A 123 -7.04 6.31 -25.14
N GLY A 124 -5.87 5.68 -25.04
CA GLY A 124 -4.57 6.26 -25.39
C GLY A 124 -3.80 6.89 -24.20
N ASP A 125 -4.44 7.14 -23.06
CA ASP A 125 -3.73 7.65 -21.89
C ASP A 125 -2.79 6.60 -21.32
N VAL A 126 -1.62 7.07 -20.84
CA VAL A 126 -0.64 6.25 -20.12
C VAL A 126 -0.38 6.86 -18.75
N LEU A 127 -0.59 6.06 -17.70
CA LEU A 127 -0.35 6.44 -16.32
C LEU A 127 0.96 5.81 -15.82
N PHE A 128 1.88 6.68 -15.37
CA PHE A 128 3.08 6.29 -14.62
C PHE A 128 2.93 6.74 -13.18
N VAL A 129 3.10 5.82 -12.23
CA VAL A 129 2.96 6.10 -10.79
C VAL A 129 4.23 5.65 -10.08
N ASN A 130 4.73 6.50 -9.20
CA ASN A 130 5.77 6.10 -8.25
C ASN A 130 5.12 5.46 -7.01
N ASN A 131 5.10 4.14 -6.95
CA ASN A 131 4.49 3.37 -5.85
C ASN A 131 5.21 3.55 -4.49
N LEU A 132 6.34 4.24 -4.45
CA LEU A 132 7.01 4.62 -3.19
C LEU A 132 6.55 5.99 -2.66
N ALA A 133 5.66 6.65 -3.39
CA ALA A 133 5.14 7.97 -3.02
C ALA A 133 3.62 8.07 -3.11
N VAL A 134 2.98 7.19 -3.88
CA VAL A 134 1.55 7.25 -4.18
C VAL A 134 0.92 5.88 -3.97
N MET A 135 -0.20 5.86 -3.26
CA MET A 135 -1.12 4.74 -3.15
C MET A 135 -2.19 4.85 -4.23
N HIS A 136 -2.58 3.71 -4.81
CA HIS A 136 -3.63 3.61 -5.84
C HIS A 136 -4.44 2.32 -5.71
#